data_27f97af2c84d3c724590ca851b525802
#
_entry.id   27f97af2c84d3c724590ca851b525802
#
_cell.length_a   1.000
_cell.length_b   1.000
_cell.length_c   1.000
_cell.angle_alpha   90.00
_cell.angle_beta   90.00
_cell.angle_gamma   90.00
#
_symmetry.space_group_name_H-M   'P 1'
#
loop_
_entity.id
_entity.type
_entity.pdbx_description
1 polymer ?
#
loop_
_entity_poly.entity_id
_entity_poly.type
_entity_poly.pdbx_seq_one_letter_code
_entity_poly.pdbx_strand_id
1 'polypeptide(L)'
;VARLRESTNNFRNPAMTLSLNTEERVSSALDELWPTEKTEILDWLVTGTKDERFIDEIFFELCSRLRESGISIARGALAFRIRHPQWLGARILWKAGISSAEITTYGYGAESSPEYLNSPINDIHQGATEIRHRLTGDEIEPSAYPIYEELRADGLTDYFAWPIEHTFGKRHVATFSSDRPGGFLEAEVLALKNLLPALALVSEIRLKNRMTRTLLETYVGPHAGEKILNGATTRGSGITVGAAILICDLRNFTHISDLWPRDDVIELLNGYFDAMCDPIEEFGGEILKFMGDGLLAIFPLSDPQACENLLKAIASA
;
A
#
# COMPACT_ATOMS: atom_id res chain seq x y z
N VAL A 1 -51.84 18.36 1.26
CA VAL A 1 -52.84 17.29 1.46
C VAL A 1 -53.00 16.54 0.14
N ALA A 2 -52.31 15.47 -0.08
CA ALA A 2 -52.53 14.54 -1.19
C ALA A 2 -52.37 13.13 -0.67
N ARG A 3 -53.44 12.36 -0.77
CA ARG A 3 -53.56 10.95 -0.40
C ARG A 3 -52.76 10.09 -1.38
N LEU A 4 -51.86 9.25 -0.88
CA LEU A 4 -51.30 8.14 -1.61
C LEU A 4 -52.24 6.92 -1.45
N ARG A 5 -52.70 6.40 -2.59
CA ARG A 5 -53.47 5.14 -2.68
C ARG A 5 -52.49 3.99 -2.63
N GLU A 6 -52.75 3.07 -1.74
CA GLU A 6 -52.17 1.73 -1.72
C GLU A 6 -52.62 0.93 -2.94
N SER A 7 -51.66 0.41 -3.68
CA SER A 7 -51.87 -0.62 -4.69
C SER A 7 -51.16 -1.89 -4.24
N THR A 8 -51.88 -2.80 -3.66
CA THR A 8 -51.47 -4.18 -3.35
C THR A 8 -51.34 -4.97 -4.65
N ASN A 9 -50.09 -5.24 -5.07
CA ASN A 9 -49.86 -6.19 -6.15
C ASN A 9 -49.27 -7.48 -5.60
N ASN A 10 -50.11 -8.51 -5.63
CA ASN A 10 -49.84 -9.89 -5.24
C ASN A 10 -48.94 -10.55 -6.30
N PHE A 11 -47.64 -10.60 -6.08
CA PHE A 11 -46.78 -11.53 -6.81
C PHE A 11 -46.58 -12.81 -5.99
N ARG A 12 -47.36 -13.85 -6.33
CA ARG A 12 -47.05 -15.23 -5.96
C ARG A 12 -45.76 -15.64 -6.70
N ASN A 13 -44.71 -15.79 -5.94
CA ASN A 13 -43.46 -16.42 -6.39
C ASN A 13 -43.67 -17.95 -6.32
N PRO A 14 -43.47 -18.72 -7.40
CA PRO A 14 -43.48 -20.18 -7.31
C PRO A 14 -42.24 -20.62 -6.55
N ALA A 15 -42.43 -21.30 -5.44
CA ALA A 15 -41.38 -21.95 -4.66
C ALA A 15 -40.61 -22.91 -5.58
N MET A 16 -39.41 -22.56 -5.94
CA MET A 16 -38.44 -23.41 -6.60
C MET A 16 -37.84 -24.33 -5.52
N THR A 17 -38.38 -25.54 -5.44
CA THR A 17 -37.87 -26.63 -4.61
C THR A 17 -36.53 -27.05 -5.22
N LEU A 18 -35.41 -26.42 -4.80
CA LEU A 18 -34.09 -26.96 -5.05
C LEU A 18 -33.91 -28.22 -4.22
N SER A 19 -33.66 -29.33 -4.89
CA SER A 19 -33.50 -30.63 -4.25
C SER A 19 -32.23 -30.60 -3.37
N LEU A 20 -32.34 -31.06 -2.13
CA LEU A 20 -31.25 -31.20 -1.14
C LEU A 20 -29.99 -31.88 -1.67
N ASN A 21 -30.09 -32.66 -2.73
CA ASN A 21 -28.94 -33.29 -3.42
C ASN A 21 -27.99 -32.34 -4.17
N THR A 22 -28.39 -31.11 -4.42
CA THR A 22 -27.57 -30.16 -5.14
C THR A 22 -26.65 -29.39 -4.15
N GLU A 23 -27.16 -29.10 -2.96
CA GLU A 23 -26.37 -28.41 -1.91
C GLU A 23 -25.27 -29.32 -1.33
N GLU A 24 -25.59 -30.61 -1.09
CA GLU A 24 -24.58 -31.60 -0.66
C GLU A 24 -23.49 -31.84 -1.72
N ARG A 25 -23.84 -31.88 -3.01
CA ARG A 25 -22.85 -32.01 -4.10
C ARG A 25 -21.98 -30.78 -4.28
N VAL A 26 -22.55 -29.59 -4.10
CA VAL A 26 -21.78 -28.34 -4.17
C VAL A 26 -20.87 -28.20 -2.94
N SER A 27 -21.37 -28.60 -1.75
CA SER A 27 -20.54 -28.60 -0.54
C SER A 27 -19.39 -29.59 -0.65
N SER A 28 -19.61 -30.84 -1.09
CA SER A 28 -18.54 -31.83 -1.23
C SER A 28 -17.52 -31.45 -2.31
N ALA A 29 -17.94 -30.80 -3.40
CA ALA A 29 -17.03 -30.31 -4.44
C ALA A 29 -16.23 -29.08 -3.99
N LEU A 30 -16.78 -28.27 -3.11
CA LEU A 30 -16.08 -27.15 -2.48
C LEU A 30 -15.06 -27.66 -1.44
N ASP A 31 -15.40 -28.68 -0.68
CA ASP A 31 -14.49 -29.31 0.29
C ASP A 31 -13.31 -30.01 -0.38
N GLU A 32 -13.51 -30.61 -1.58
CA GLU A 32 -12.41 -31.14 -2.40
C GLU A 32 -11.53 -30.05 -3.03
N LEU A 33 -12.13 -28.89 -3.38
CA LEU A 33 -11.44 -27.75 -4.00
C LEU A 33 -10.74 -26.85 -2.98
N TRP A 34 -11.12 -26.91 -1.71
CA TRP A 34 -10.64 -26.03 -0.66
C TRP A 34 -10.35 -26.81 0.64
N PRO A 35 -9.12 -27.36 0.80
CA PRO A 35 -8.72 -28.02 2.05
C PRO A 35 -8.90 -27.11 3.25
N THR A 36 -9.32 -27.66 4.39
CA THR A 36 -9.65 -26.96 5.64
C THR A 36 -8.56 -25.99 6.09
N GLU A 37 -7.30 -26.37 5.97
CA GLU A 37 -6.14 -25.53 6.31
C GLU A 37 -6.05 -24.24 5.49
N LYS A 38 -6.49 -24.25 4.24
CA LYS A 38 -6.50 -23.07 3.36
C LYS A 38 -7.65 -22.13 3.66
N THR A 39 -8.76 -22.65 4.16
CA THR A 39 -9.86 -21.84 4.71
C THR A 39 -9.40 -21.10 5.96
N GLU A 40 -8.61 -21.75 6.82
CA GLU A 40 -8.03 -21.12 8.01
C GLU A 40 -7.10 -19.95 7.65
N ILE A 41 -6.31 -20.06 6.59
CA ILE A 41 -5.46 -18.96 6.11
C ILE A 41 -6.30 -17.78 5.60
N LEU A 42 -7.38 -18.04 4.87
CA LEU A 42 -8.30 -17.00 4.43
C LEU A 42 -8.99 -16.32 5.60
N ASP A 43 -9.50 -17.10 6.56
CA ASP A 43 -10.14 -16.59 7.77
C ASP A 43 -9.16 -15.76 8.60
N TRP A 44 -7.92 -16.23 8.76
CA TRP A 44 -6.88 -15.46 9.41
C TRP A 44 -6.58 -14.15 8.65
N LEU A 45 -6.44 -14.18 7.32
CA LEU A 45 -6.16 -12.99 6.54
C LEU A 45 -7.25 -11.92 6.73
N VAL A 46 -8.53 -12.32 6.80
CA VAL A 46 -9.68 -11.41 6.92
C VAL A 46 -9.93 -10.98 8.36
N THR A 47 -9.80 -11.91 9.31
CA THR A 47 -10.22 -11.67 10.71
C THR A 47 -9.06 -11.57 11.69
N GLY A 48 -7.97 -12.30 11.47
CA GLY A 48 -6.83 -12.38 12.38
C GLY A 48 -5.83 -11.22 12.24
N THR A 49 -5.89 -10.47 11.13
CA THR A 49 -4.96 -9.36 10.88
C THR A 49 -5.47 -8.01 11.38
N LYS A 50 -6.53 -7.95 12.18
CA LYS A 50 -7.20 -6.70 12.58
C LYS A 50 -6.28 -5.73 13.30
N ASP A 51 -5.40 -6.25 14.15
CA ASP A 51 -4.48 -5.46 14.97
C ASP A 51 -3.15 -5.18 14.25
N GLU A 52 -2.91 -5.85 13.12
CA GLU A 52 -1.72 -5.60 12.31
C GLU A 52 -1.85 -4.29 11.52
N ARG A 53 -0.88 -3.42 11.71
CA ARG A 53 -0.91 -2.08 11.10
C ARG A 53 -0.37 -2.08 9.68
N PHE A 54 0.61 -2.92 9.38
CA PHE A 54 1.41 -2.85 8.16
C PHE A 54 1.19 -4.06 7.26
N ILE A 55 1.07 -3.79 5.96
CA ILE A 55 0.83 -4.84 4.96
C ILE A 55 2.05 -5.75 4.74
N ASP A 56 3.25 -5.28 4.99
CA ASP A 56 4.48 -6.06 4.89
C ASP A 56 4.54 -7.18 5.93
N GLU A 57 4.14 -6.90 7.18
CA GLU A 57 4.02 -7.91 8.25
C GLU A 57 2.95 -8.94 7.91
N ILE A 58 1.77 -8.48 7.44
CA ILE A 58 0.67 -9.36 7.01
C ILE A 58 1.12 -10.24 5.84
N PHE A 59 1.81 -9.69 4.86
CA PHE A 59 2.25 -10.44 3.69
C PHE A 59 3.36 -11.44 4.03
N PHE A 60 4.27 -11.07 4.93
CA PHE A 60 5.29 -11.97 5.45
C PHE A 60 4.65 -13.20 6.11
N GLU A 61 3.72 -12.98 7.02
CA GLU A 61 3.02 -14.05 7.74
C GLU A 61 2.14 -14.88 6.79
N LEU A 62 1.47 -14.25 5.81
CA LEU A 62 0.69 -14.95 4.78
C LEU A 62 1.57 -15.94 4.00
N CYS A 63 2.71 -15.50 3.49
CA CYS A 63 3.62 -16.36 2.73
C CYS A 63 4.19 -17.49 3.60
N SER A 64 4.50 -17.22 4.86
CA SER A 64 4.98 -18.22 5.82
C SER A 64 3.93 -19.29 6.07
N ARG A 65 2.68 -18.91 6.38
CA ARG A 65 1.57 -19.85 6.57
C ARG A 65 1.25 -20.66 5.32
N LEU A 66 1.29 -20.04 4.15
CA LEU A 66 1.08 -20.74 2.88
C LEU A 66 2.16 -21.80 2.65
N ARG A 67 3.43 -21.50 2.96
CA ARG A 67 4.50 -22.48 2.86
C ARG A 67 4.39 -23.60 3.90
N GLU A 68 4.04 -23.25 5.13
CA GLU A 68 3.81 -24.24 6.22
C GLU A 68 2.64 -25.17 5.91
N SER A 69 1.60 -24.69 5.22
CA SER A 69 0.47 -25.51 4.76
C SER A 69 0.80 -26.40 3.54
N GLY A 70 2.07 -26.43 3.11
CA GLY A 70 2.55 -27.29 2.03
C GLY A 70 2.47 -26.69 0.62
N ILE A 71 2.03 -25.44 0.46
CA ILE A 71 2.13 -24.74 -0.84
C ILE A 71 3.59 -24.41 -1.10
N SER A 72 4.10 -24.77 -2.28
CA SER A 72 5.52 -24.67 -2.62
C SER A 72 5.95 -23.22 -2.98
N ILE A 73 5.62 -22.24 -2.14
CA ILE A 73 6.09 -20.88 -2.31
C ILE A 73 7.51 -20.75 -1.78
N ALA A 74 8.41 -20.24 -2.60
CA ALA A 74 9.79 -19.90 -2.21
C ALA A 74 10.06 -18.39 -2.26
N ARG A 75 9.31 -17.67 -3.10
CA ARG A 75 9.36 -16.21 -3.20
C ARG A 75 7.96 -15.67 -3.43
N GLY A 76 7.61 -14.59 -2.73
CA GLY A 76 6.39 -13.82 -2.93
C GLY A 76 6.70 -12.34 -2.97
N ALA A 77 6.02 -11.57 -3.81
CA ALA A 77 6.14 -10.12 -3.77
C ALA A 77 4.80 -9.42 -4.03
N LEU A 78 4.62 -8.26 -3.37
CA LEU A 78 3.57 -7.30 -3.67
C LEU A 78 4.20 -6.05 -4.24
N ALA A 79 3.79 -5.65 -5.43
CA ALA A 79 4.21 -4.41 -6.06
C ALA A 79 3.03 -3.43 -6.08
N PHE A 80 3.15 -2.36 -5.31
CA PHE A 80 2.16 -1.32 -5.20
C PHE A 80 2.56 -0.08 -5.99
N ARG A 81 1.68 0.39 -6.86
CA ARG A 81 1.79 1.68 -7.50
C ARG A 81 0.96 2.69 -6.70
N ILE A 82 1.64 3.45 -5.85
CA ILE A 82 1.00 4.39 -4.92
C ILE A 82 1.60 5.76 -5.21
N ARG A 83 0.74 6.77 -5.35
CA ARG A 83 1.22 8.16 -5.45
C ARG A 83 1.42 8.70 -4.04
N HIS A 84 2.59 8.45 -3.49
CA HIS A 84 3.06 9.04 -2.23
C HIS A 84 3.73 10.39 -2.54
N PRO A 85 3.75 11.39 -1.64
CA PRO A 85 4.45 12.65 -1.88
C PRO A 85 5.93 12.48 -2.30
N GLN A 86 6.64 11.50 -1.76
CA GLN A 86 8.07 11.29 -2.00
C GLN A 86 8.41 10.14 -2.96
N TRP A 87 7.49 9.19 -3.23
CA TRP A 87 7.76 8.01 -4.06
C TRP A 87 6.51 7.52 -4.80
N LEU A 88 6.75 6.92 -5.97
CA LEU A 88 5.69 6.46 -6.87
C LEU A 88 5.12 5.10 -6.47
N GLY A 89 5.95 4.22 -5.92
CA GLY A 89 5.56 2.86 -5.60
C GLY A 89 6.47 2.18 -4.59
N ALA A 90 6.02 1.01 -4.13
CA ALA A 90 6.77 0.17 -3.22
C ALA A 90 6.64 -1.30 -3.61
N ARG A 91 7.70 -2.07 -3.38
CA ARG A 91 7.70 -3.52 -3.45
C ARG A 91 7.96 -4.08 -2.07
N ILE A 92 7.13 -5.02 -1.66
CA ILE A 92 7.33 -5.87 -0.48
C ILE A 92 7.76 -7.23 -1.02
N LEU A 93 8.90 -7.72 -0.60
CA LEU A 93 9.48 -8.99 -1.04
C LEU A 93 9.63 -9.94 0.14
N TRP A 94 9.07 -11.13 0.01
CA TRP A 94 9.29 -12.27 0.89
C TRP A 94 10.08 -13.36 0.16
N LYS A 95 11.04 -13.98 0.86
CA LYS A 95 11.74 -15.19 0.41
C LYS A 95 11.71 -16.24 1.52
N ALA A 96 11.69 -17.50 1.15
CA ALA A 96 11.78 -18.57 2.14
C ALA A 96 13.08 -18.46 2.95
N GLY A 97 12.94 -18.52 4.29
CA GLY A 97 14.09 -18.48 5.21
C GLY A 97 14.51 -17.08 5.69
N ILE A 98 13.88 -16.00 5.22
CA ILE A 98 14.11 -14.67 5.82
C ILE A 98 13.26 -14.47 7.07
N SER A 99 13.67 -13.54 7.94
CA SER A 99 12.99 -13.24 9.22
C SER A 99 12.02 -12.06 9.13
N SER A 100 12.07 -11.27 8.05
CA SER A 100 11.17 -10.14 7.80
C SER A 100 11.11 -9.85 6.30
N ALA A 101 10.02 -9.25 5.83
CA ALA A 101 9.89 -8.83 4.44
C ALA A 101 10.84 -7.67 4.12
N GLU A 102 11.38 -7.67 2.90
CA GLU A 102 12.19 -6.58 2.37
C GLU A 102 11.29 -5.56 1.69
N ILE A 103 11.44 -4.27 2.03
CA ILE A 103 10.67 -3.19 1.42
C ILE A 103 11.60 -2.35 0.55
N THR A 104 11.23 -2.16 -0.71
CA THR A 104 11.92 -1.26 -1.64
C THR A 104 10.94 -0.21 -2.13
N THR A 105 11.30 1.06 -2.02
CA THR A 105 10.53 2.19 -2.57
C THR A 105 11.13 2.65 -3.89
N TYR A 106 10.29 3.13 -4.79
CA TYR A 106 10.66 3.59 -6.13
C TYR A 106 10.24 5.05 -6.29
N GLY A 107 11.19 5.91 -6.66
CA GLY A 107 10.95 7.32 -6.91
C GLY A 107 10.11 7.57 -8.17
N TYR A 108 9.67 8.81 -8.33
CA TYR A 108 9.01 9.26 -9.56
C TYR A 108 9.97 9.12 -10.74
N GLY A 109 9.48 8.58 -11.87
CA GLY A 109 10.30 8.26 -13.03
C GLY A 109 10.71 6.78 -13.14
N ALA A 110 10.63 5.99 -12.07
CA ALA A 110 10.91 4.54 -12.12
C ALA A 110 10.05 3.79 -13.15
N GLU A 111 8.85 4.30 -13.43
CA GLU A 111 7.94 3.74 -14.46
C GLU A 111 8.46 3.91 -15.89
N SER A 112 9.48 4.72 -16.10
CA SER A 112 10.15 4.91 -17.40
C SER A 112 11.45 4.11 -17.49
N SER A 113 11.85 3.41 -16.44
CA SER A 113 13.09 2.61 -16.47
C SER A 113 12.95 1.39 -17.36
N PRO A 114 14.02 0.99 -18.06
CA PRO A 114 14.01 -0.21 -18.91
C PRO A 114 13.61 -1.49 -18.13
N GLU A 115 14.02 -1.58 -16.88
CA GLU A 115 13.73 -2.72 -16.00
C GLU A 115 12.24 -2.82 -15.68
N TYR A 116 11.55 -1.70 -15.47
CA TYR A 116 10.12 -1.68 -15.27
C TYR A 116 9.36 -1.93 -16.59
N LEU A 117 9.72 -1.23 -17.65
CA LEU A 117 9.05 -1.36 -18.96
C LEU A 117 9.15 -2.77 -19.52
N ASN A 118 10.27 -3.45 -19.27
CA ASN A 118 10.50 -4.83 -19.66
C ASN A 118 10.30 -5.78 -18.46
N SER A 119 9.11 -5.78 -17.87
CA SER A 119 8.77 -6.60 -16.71
C SER A 119 7.35 -7.14 -16.74
N PRO A 120 7.09 -8.32 -16.15
CA PRO A 120 5.74 -8.85 -15.99
C PRO A 120 4.82 -7.89 -15.20
N ILE A 121 5.39 -7.08 -14.31
CA ILE A 121 4.66 -6.09 -13.51
C ILE A 121 4.04 -5.03 -14.41
N ASN A 122 4.81 -4.54 -15.38
CA ASN A 122 4.28 -3.56 -16.35
C ASN A 122 3.14 -4.15 -17.19
N ASP A 123 3.26 -5.37 -17.66
CA ASP A 123 2.20 -5.99 -18.48
C ASP A 123 0.91 -6.21 -17.66
N ILE A 124 1.01 -6.58 -16.39
CA ILE A 124 -0.16 -6.62 -15.50
C ILE A 124 -0.77 -5.22 -15.36
N HIS A 125 0.04 -4.18 -15.18
CA HIS A 125 -0.45 -2.80 -15.14
C HIS A 125 -1.10 -2.34 -16.46
N GLN A 126 -0.63 -2.85 -17.59
CA GLN A 126 -1.20 -2.57 -18.93
C GLN A 126 -2.47 -3.38 -19.24
N GLY A 127 -2.83 -4.36 -18.42
CA GLY A 127 -4.11 -5.05 -18.56
C GLY A 127 -4.03 -6.57 -18.59
N ALA A 128 -2.86 -7.18 -18.57
CA ALA A 128 -2.75 -8.62 -18.45
C ALA A 128 -3.46 -9.12 -17.17
N THR A 129 -4.21 -10.20 -17.29
CA THR A 129 -4.98 -10.78 -16.17
C THR A 129 -4.20 -11.82 -15.39
N GLU A 130 -3.18 -12.39 -16.02
CA GLU A 130 -2.29 -13.39 -15.46
C GLU A 130 -1.05 -13.49 -16.33
N ILE A 131 0.09 -13.69 -15.70
CA ILE A 131 1.32 -14.11 -16.36
C ILE A 131 1.85 -15.32 -15.60
N ARG A 132 2.07 -16.41 -16.32
CA ARG A 132 2.77 -17.60 -15.83
C ARG A 132 3.98 -17.86 -16.69
N HIS A 133 5.10 -18.18 -16.07
CA HIS A 133 6.30 -18.62 -16.77
C HIS A 133 6.98 -19.78 -16.04
N ARG A 134 7.13 -20.90 -16.75
CA ARG A 134 7.93 -22.03 -16.28
C ARG A 134 9.41 -21.67 -16.41
N LEU A 135 10.12 -21.65 -15.31
CA LEU A 135 11.54 -21.27 -15.28
C LEU A 135 12.47 -22.42 -15.59
N THR A 136 11.99 -23.68 -15.50
CA THR A 136 12.73 -24.91 -15.77
C THR A 136 11.89 -25.83 -16.65
N GLY A 137 12.51 -26.64 -17.51
CA GLY A 137 11.85 -27.59 -18.43
C GLY A 137 12.49 -27.62 -19.80
N ASP A 138 12.07 -28.56 -20.65
CA ASP A 138 12.61 -28.75 -21.99
C ASP A 138 12.14 -27.68 -23.02
N GLU A 139 11.10 -26.93 -22.69
CA GLU A 139 10.55 -25.83 -23.49
C GLU A 139 10.86 -24.48 -22.81
N ILE A 140 12.14 -24.15 -22.67
CA ILE A 140 12.55 -22.83 -22.22
C ILE A 140 12.44 -21.88 -23.41
N GLU A 141 11.32 -21.17 -23.55
CA GLU A 141 11.27 -20.02 -24.44
C GLU A 141 12.33 -18.98 -24.00
N PRO A 142 12.96 -18.26 -24.95
CA PRO A 142 13.86 -17.16 -24.61
C PRO A 142 13.18 -16.27 -23.57
N SER A 143 13.90 -15.90 -22.52
CA SER A 143 13.33 -15.13 -21.40
C SER A 143 12.71 -13.85 -21.92
N ALA A 144 11.38 -13.75 -21.89
CA ALA A 144 10.67 -12.54 -22.28
C ALA A 144 11.07 -11.35 -21.39
N TYR A 145 11.51 -11.64 -20.14
CA TYR A 145 11.87 -10.62 -19.15
C TYR A 145 13.17 -10.96 -18.43
N PRO A 146 14.06 -9.97 -18.17
CA PRO A 146 15.33 -10.18 -17.46
C PRO A 146 15.16 -10.80 -16.09
N ILE A 147 14.07 -10.52 -15.38
CA ILE A 147 13.79 -11.06 -14.04
C ILE A 147 13.77 -12.60 -14.02
N TYR A 148 13.42 -13.26 -15.12
CA TYR A 148 13.35 -14.72 -15.14
C TYR A 148 14.73 -15.38 -15.05
N GLU A 149 15.78 -14.71 -15.50
CA GLU A 149 17.16 -15.20 -15.33
C GLU A 149 17.61 -15.12 -13.86
N GLU A 150 17.26 -14.02 -13.17
CA GLU A 150 17.49 -13.89 -11.73
C GLU A 150 16.76 -15.00 -10.96
N LEU A 151 15.48 -15.23 -11.27
CA LEU A 151 14.68 -16.25 -10.60
C LEU A 151 15.22 -17.67 -10.83
N ARG A 152 15.73 -17.97 -12.02
CA ARG A 152 16.39 -19.25 -12.31
C ARG A 152 17.70 -19.42 -11.53
N ALA A 153 18.48 -18.35 -11.44
CA ALA A 153 19.72 -18.36 -10.67
C ALA A 153 19.46 -18.58 -9.16
N ASP A 154 18.32 -18.08 -8.66
CA ASP A 154 17.82 -18.32 -7.30
C ASP A 154 17.23 -19.74 -7.11
N GLY A 155 17.24 -20.61 -8.15
CA GLY A 155 16.73 -21.99 -8.09
C GLY A 155 15.22 -22.12 -8.18
N LEU A 156 14.51 -21.07 -8.61
CA LEU A 156 13.06 -21.09 -8.77
C LEU A 156 12.67 -21.77 -10.08
N THR A 157 11.52 -22.44 -10.07
CA THR A 157 11.08 -23.35 -11.14
C THR A 157 9.80 -22.88 -11.85
N ASP A 158 8.98 -22.06 -11.18
CA ASP A 158 7.72 -21.56 -11.71
C ASP A 158 7.45 -20.16 -11.16
N TYR A 159 6.86 -19.29 -11.96
CA TYR A 159 6.56 -17.91 -11.64
C TYR A 159 5.13 -17.56 -12.06
N PHE A 160 4.42 -16.87 -11.18
CA PHE A 160 3.14 -16.25 -11.45
C PHE A 160 3.14 -14.77 -11.10
N ALA A 161 2.44 -13.98 -11.91
CA ALA A 161 2.04 -12.62 -11.59
C ALA A 161 0.54 -12.44 -11.82
N TRP A 162 -0.15 -11.87 -10.83
CA TRP A 162 -1.58 -11.57 -10.89
C TRP A 162 -1.87 -10.15 -10.47
N PRO A 163 -2.91 -9.53 -11.05
CA PRO A 163 -3.38 -8.24 -10.58
C PRO A 163 -4.02 -8.37 -9.18
N ILE A 164 -3.73 -7.39 -8.34
CA ILE A 164 -4.50 -7.09 -7.13
C ILE A 164 -5.29 -5.83 -7.44
N GLU A 165 -6.59 -5.96 -7.57
CA GLU A 165 -7.46 -4.84 -7.95
C GLU A 165 -8.01 -4.15 -6.72
N HIS A 166 -7.62 -2.90 -6.51
CA HIS A 166 -8.20 -2.01 -5.52
C HIS A 166 -9.36 -1.21 -6.11
N THR A 167 -10.13 -0.56 -5.25
CA THR A 167 -11.25 0.28 -5.67
C THR A 167 -10.81 1.38 -6.63
N PHE A 168 -11.76 1.85 -7.47
CA PHE A 168 -11.53 2.85 -8.51
C PHE A 168 -10.53 2.42 -9.59
N GLY A 169 -10.45 1.12 -9.90
CA GLY A 169 -9.64 0.58 -10.99
C GLY A 169 -8.12 0.68 -10.76
N LYS A 170 -7.68 0.88 -9.52
CA LYS A 170 -6.25 0.84 -9.20
C LYS A 170 -5.76 -0.59 -9.22
N ARG A 171 -4.80 -0.87 -10.07
CA ARG A 171 -4.22 -2.20 -10.26
C ARG A 171 -2.82 -2.25 -9.68
N HIS A 172 -2.59 -3.22 -8.83
CA HIS A 172 -1.32 -3.59 -8.22
C HIS A 172 -0.98 -5.02 -8.60
N VAL A 173 0.17 -5.55 -8.18
CA VAL A 173 0.62 -6.87 -8.64
C VAL A 173 1.05 -7.72 -7.45
N ALA A 174 0.55 -8.97 -7.40
CA ALA A 174 1.10 -10.04 -6.58
C ALA A 174 1.88 -11.00 -7.46
N THR A 175 3.06 -11.40 -7.01
CA THR A 175 3.86 -12.43 -7.67
C THR A 175 4.20 -13.53 -6.71
N PHE A 176 4.20 -14.78 -7.19
CA PHE A 176 4.61 -15.95 -6.43
C PHE A 176 5.49 -16.85 -7.29
N SER A 177 6.53 -17.40 -6.67
CA SER A 177 7.44 -18.34 -7.34
C SER A 177 7.66 -19.58 -6.48
N SER A 178 7.82 -20.72 -7.14
CA SER A 178 8.03 -22.03 -6.53
C SER A 178 9.47 -22.50 -6.74
N ASP A 179 10.01 -23.23 -5.74
CA ASP A 179 11.28 -23.96 -5.80
C ASP A 179 11.08 -25.46 -6.06
N ARG A 180 9.81 -25.95 -6.13
CA ARG A 180 9.52 -27.37 -6.37
C ARG A 180 9.87 -27.77 -7.80
N PRO A 181 10.56 -28.91 -8.02
CA PRO A 181 10.69 -29.49 -9.35
C PRO A 181 9.31 -29.68 -10.00
N GLY A 182 9.13 -29.13 -11.21
CA GLY A 182 7.84 -29.11 -11.91
C GLY A 182 6.89 -27.96 -11.51
N GLY A 183 7.26 -27.10 -10.57
CA GLY A 183 6.55 -25.88 -10.20
C GLY A 183 5.32 -26.11 -9.33
N PHE A 184 4.41 -25.15 -9.34
CA PHE A 184 3.14 -25.21 -8.61
C PHE A 184 2.20 -26.27 -9.18
N LEU A 185 1.49 -26.98 -8.29
CA LEU A 185 0.34 -27.80 -8.66
C LEU A 185 -0.86 -26.91 -9.00
N GLU A 186 -1.75 -27.39 -9.87
CA GLU A 186 -2.93 -26.61 -10.25
C GLU A 186 -3.85 -26.29 -9.06
N ALA A 187 -3.93 -27.20 -8.08
CA ALA A 187 -4.68 -26.95 -6.83
C ALA A 187 -4.05 -25.82 -5.99
N GLU A 188 -2.70 -25.69 -5.98
CA GLU A 188 -2.00 -24.60 -5.31
C GLU A 188 -2.23 -23.26 -6.02
N VAL A 189 -2.20 -23.27 -7.37
CA VAL A 189 -2.51 -22.09 -8.19
C VAL A 189 -3.93 -21.60 -7.92
N LEU A 190 -4.91 -22.52 -7.88
CA LEU A 190 -6.29 -22.17 -7.58
C LEU A 190 -6.42 -21.60 -6.16
N ALA A 191 -5.75 -22.21 -5.17
CA ALA A 191 -5.75 -21.72 -3.80
C ALA A 191 -5.16 -20.30 -3.69
N LEU A 192 -4.04 -20.02 -4.36
CA LEU A 192 -3.45 -18.67 -4.40
C LEU A 192 -4.38 -17.67 -5.07
N LYS A 193 -4.98 -18.01 -6.21
CA LYS A 193 -5.97 -17.14 -6.89
C LYS A 193 -7.16 -16.79 -6.01
N ASN A 194 -7.67 -17.75 -5.26
CA ASN A 194 -8.82 -17.55 -4.37
C ASN A 194 -8.51 -16.64 -3.17
N LEU A 195 -7.24 -16.47 -2.80
CA LEU A 195 -6.80 -15.53 -1.76
C LEU A 195 -6.67 -14.09 -2.27
N LEU A 196 -6.47 -13.89 -3.59
CA LEU A 196 -6.22 -12.55 -4.15
C LEU A 196 -7.29 -11.51 -3.82
N PRO A 197 -8.61 -11.81 -3.87
CA PRO A 197 -9.64 -10.83 -3.52
C PRO A 197 -9.55 -10.37 -2.05
N ALA A 198 -9.30 -11.30 -1.12
CA ALA A 198 -9.13 -10.96 0.30
C ALA A 198 -7.84 -10.17 0.52
N LEU A 199 -6.75 -10.57 -0.12
CA LEU A 199 -5.47 -9.84 -0.10
C LEU A 199 -5.61 -8.44 -0.67
N ALA A 200 -6.41 -8.26 -1.75
CA ALA A 200 -6.71 -6.95 -2.31
C ALA A 200 -7.41 -6.05 -1.29
N LEU A 201 -8.47 -6.53 -0.64
CA LEU A 201 -9.19 -5.75 0.37
C LEU A 201 -8.32 -5.40 1.57
N VAL A 202 -7.59 -6.38 2.11
CA VAL A 202 -6.72 -6.16 3.28
C VAL A 202 -5.60 -5.18 2.94
N SER A 203 -4.93 -5.36 1.80
CA SER A 203 -3.87 -4.46 1.37
C SER A 203 -4.39 -3.04 1.10
N GLU A 204 -5.56 -2.90 0.48
CA GLU A 204 -6.16 -1.59 0.22
C GLU A 204 -6.44 -0.82 1.51
N ILE A 205 -7.03 -1.47 2.51
CA ILE A 205 -7.31 -0.85 3.82
C ILE A 205 -6.00 -0.38 4.47
N ARG A 206 -4.97 -1.23 4.51
CA ARG A 206 -3.69 -0.88 5.14
C ARG A 206 -2.97 0.25 4.42
N LEU A 207 -2.95 0.21 3.09
CA LEU A 207 -2.34 1.27 2.29
C LEU A 207 -3.09 2.60 2.41
N LYS A 208 -4.42 2.58 2.39
CA LYS A 208 -5.22 3.79 2.59
C LYS A 208 -5.01 4.39 3.98
N ASN A 209 -4.99 3.58 5.03
CA ASN A 209 -4.73 4.04 6.38
C ASN A 209 -3.33 4.65 6.51
N ARG A 210 -2.30 4.01 5.95
CA ARG A 210 -0.94 4.54 5.94
C ARG A 210 -0.87 5.87 5.18
N MET A 211 -1.46 5.93 3.98
CA MET A 211 -1.49 7.15 3.17
C MET A 211 -2.22 8.29 3.88
N THR A 212 -3.37 8.01 4.50
CA THR A 212 -4.13 9.01 5.28
C THR A 212 -3.28 9.56 6.41
N ARG A 213 -2.60 8.68 7.16
CA ARG A 213 -1.68 9.10 8.22
C ARG A 213 -0.56 9.98 7.68
N THR A 214 0.14 9.52 6.64
CA THR A 214 1.23 10.29 6.03
C THR A 214 0.77 11.66 5.54
N LEU A 215 -0.38 11.73 4.86
CA LEU A 215 -0.91 13.02 4.40
C LEU A 215 -1.26 13.95 5.58
N LEU A 216 -1.86 13.44 6.63
CA LEU A 216 -2.14 14.24 7.82
C LEU A 216 -0.85 14.71 8.49
N GLU A 217 0.13 13.84 8.67
CA GLU A 217 1.44 14.19 9.24
C GLU A 217 2.15 15.24 8.38
N THR A 218 2.10 15.11 7.03
CA THR A 218 2.73 16.05 6.11
C THR A 218 2.04 17.42 6.09
N TYR A 219 0.70 17.47 6.13
CA TYR A 219 -0.02 18.73 5.91
C TYR A 219 -0.49 19.43 7.19
N VAL A 220 -0.60 18.72 8.30
CA VAL A 220 -1.08 19.29 9.59
C VAL A 220 -0.15 18.97 10.76
N GLY A 221 0.96 18.29 10.52
CA GLY A 221 1.93 17.87 11.52
C GLY A 221 1.52 16.58 12.25
N PRO A 222 2.51 15.85 12.82
CA PRO A 222 2.30 14.54 13.44
C PRO A 222 1.34 14.60 14.64
N HIS A 223 1.47 15.59 15.53
CA HIS A 223 0.60 15.73 16.69
C HIS A 223 -0.87 15.99 16.33
N ALA A 224 -1.12 16.93 15.41
CA ALA A 224 -2.46 17.23 14.95
C ALA A 224 -3.04 16.09 14.12
N GLY A 225 -2.24 15.47 13.26
CA GLY A 225 -2.60 14.30 12.47
C GLY A 225 -3.06 13.13 13.34
N GLU A 226 -2.31 12.80 14.38
CA GLU A 226 -2.69 11.75 15.32
C GLU A 226 -4.00 12.03 16.05
N LYS A 227 -4.22 13.27 16.50
CA LYS A 227 -5.47 13.67 17.15
C LYS A 227 -6.67 13.56 16.22
N ILE A 228 -6.52 13.96 14.96
CA ILE A 228 -7.57 13.84 13.93
C ILE A 228 -7.91 12.36 13.71
N LEU A 229 -6.91 11.50 13.57
CA LEU A 229 -7.09 10.05 13.41
C LEU A 229 -7.78 9.40 14.62
N ASN A 230 -7.54 9.94 15.83
CA ASN A 230 -8.17 9.50 17.07
C ASN A 230 -9.55 10.16 17.33
N GLY A 231 -10.12 10.86 16.34
CA GLY A 231 -11.50 11.37 16.38
C GLY A 231 -11.67 12.83 16.78
N ALA A 232 -10.60 13.60 16.96
CA ALA A 232 -10.69 15.04 17.21
C ALA A 232 -11.02 15.83 15.92
N THR A 233 -12.20 15.55 15.36
CA THR A 233 -12.63 16.11 14.06
C THR A 233 -13.65 17.24 14.18
N THR A 234 -14.15 17.52 15.39
CA THR A 234 -15.15 18.58 15.59
C THR A 234 -14.51 19.97 15.57
N ARG A 235 -15.22 20.91 14.94
CA ARG A 235 -14.80 22.32 14.89
C ARG A 235 -14.68 22.87 16.33
N GLY A 236 -13.50 23.39 16.67
CA GLY A 236 -13.20 23.86 18.02
C GLY A 236 -12.55 22.80 18.92
N SER A 237 -12.38 21.56 18.46
CA SER A 237 -11.49 20.61 19.14
C SER A 237 -10.09 21.17 19.10
N GLY A 238 -9.48 21.32 20.25
CA GLY A 238 -8.11 21.81 20.37
C GLY A 238 -7.52 21.37 21.71
N ILE A 239 -6.21 21.30 21.74
CA ILE A 239 -5.45 21.14 22.97
C ILE A 239 -4.57 22.35 23.15
N THR A 240 -4.40 22.77 24.38
CA THR A 240 -3.38 23.77 24.71
C THR A 240 -2.04 23.07 24.82
N VAL A 241 -1.10 23.45 23.94
CA VAL A 241 0.28 22.97 23.99
C VAL A 241 1.16 24.14 24.37
N GLY A 242 1.97 23.97 25.41
CA GLY A 242 3.07 24.90 25.68
C GLY A 242 4.16 24.67 24.65
N ALA A 243 4.49 25.67 23.86
CA ALA A 243 5.49 25.55 22.82
C ALA A 243 6.22 26.86 22.56
N ALA A 244 7.48 26.77 22.14
CA ALA A 244 8.14 27.87 21.44
C ALA A 244 7.66 27.87 19.99
N ILE A 245 7.30 29.02 19.46
CA ILE A 245 6.66 29.17 18.15
C ILE A 245 7.66 29.81 17.19
N LEU A 246 7.82 29.18 16.03
CA LEU A 246 8.59 29.71 14.90
C LEU A 246 7.62 30.08 13.77
N ILE A 247 7.72 31.32 13.30
CA ILE A 247 7.05 31.79 12.09
C ILE A 247 8.11 32.36 11.17
N CYS A 248 8.18 31.86 9.96
CA CYS A 248 9.10 32.32 8.91
C CYS A 248 8.30 32.73 7.68
N ASP A 249 8.85 33.66 6.91
CA ASP A 249 8.24 34.17 5.69
C ASP A 249 9.33 34.66 4.73
N LEU A 250 9.13 34.52 3.42
CA LEU A 250 10.07 35.00 2.41
C LEU A 250 9.95 36.52 2.21
N ARG A 251 11.03 37.24 2.34
CA ARG A 251 11.03 38.68 2.09
C ARG A 251 10.77 38.99 0.62
N ASN A 252 9.86 39.91 0.37
CA ASN A 252 9.47 40.40 -0.97
C ASN A 252 8.88 39.30 -1.89
N PHE A 253 8.34 38.22 -1.34
CA PHE A 253 7.79 37.13 -2.15
C PHE A 253 6.67 37.60 -3.09
N THR A 254 5.77 38.46 -2.65
CA THR A 254 4.71 39.02 -3.51
C THR A 254 5.30 39.67 -4.76
N HIS A 255 6.38 40.43 -4.63
CA HIS A 255 7.04 41.07 -5.76
C HIS A 255 7.75 40.05 -6.69
N ILE A 256 8.34 39.03 -6.10
CA ILE A 256 8.96 37.91 -6.85
C ILE A 256 7.89 37.16 -7.64
N SER A 257 6.78 36.80 -7.00
CA SER A 257 5.69 36.05 -7.62
C SER A 257 4.97 36.83 -8.75
N ASP A 258 5.00 38.15 -8.70
CA ASP A 258 4.43 39.01 -9.75
C ASP A 258 5.34 39.11 -10.98
N LEU A 259 6.65 38.95 -10.82
CA LEU A 259 7.64 39.17 -11.88
C LEU A 259 8.22 37.90 -12.48
N TRP A 260 8.31 36.83 -11.69
CA TRP A 260 8.99 35.62 -12.14
C TRP A 260 8.03 34.65 -12.82
N PRO A 261 8.51 33.82 -13.76
CA PRO A 261 7.76 32.71 -14.29
C PRO A 261 7.28 31.78 -13.16
N ARG A 262 6.10 31.19 -13.32
CA ARG A 262 5.46 30.35 -12.31
C ARG A 262 6.38 29.21 -11.83
N ASP A 263 7.08 28.57 -12.76
CA ASP A 263 7.90 27.38 -12.45
C ASP A 263 9.13 27.77 -11.64
N ASP A 264 9.73 28.94 -11.91
CA ASP A 264 10.85 29.48 -11.14
C ASP A 264 10.42 29.87 -9.70
N VAL A 265 9.20 30.38 -9.55
CA VAL A 265 8.61 30.68 -8.22
C VAL A 265 8.39 29.40 -7.43
N ILE A 266 7.93 28.33 -8.07
CA ILE A 266 7.76 27.02 -7.43
C ILE A 266 9.10 26.44 -7.01
N GLU A 267 10.11 26.53 -7.86
CA GLU A 267 11.48 26.05 -7.55
C GLU A 267 12.08 26.82 -6.36
N LEU A 268 11.90 28.15 -6.34
CA LEU A 268 12.31 28.98 -5.20
C LEU A 268 11.64 28.54 -3.90
N LEU A 269 10.30 28.34 -3.93
CA LEU A 269 9.55 27.90 -2.75
C LEU A 269 10.00 26.52 -2.26
N ASN A 270 10.21 25.58 -3.18
CA ASN A 270 10.70 24.25 -2.83
C ASN A 270 12.06 24.32 -2.16
N GLY A 271 13.02 25.04 -2.75
CA GLY A 271 14.35 25.22 -2.16
C GLY A 271 14.32 25.92 -0.79
N TYR A 272 13.43 26.90 -0.63
CA TYR A 272 13.24 27.57 0.66
C TYR A 272 12.66 26.64 1.72
N PHE A 273 11.60 25.89 1.38
CA PHE A 273 11.00 24.96 2.34
C PHE A 273 11.92 23.79 2.67
N ASP A 274 12.68 23.25 1.72
CA ASP A 274 13.69 22.23 1.98
C ASP A 274 14.76 22.73 2.97
N ALA A 275 15.25 23.96 2.78
CA ALA A 275 16.22 24.56 3.69
C ALA A 275 15.70 24.78 5.11
N MET A 276 14.38 25.07 5.25
CA MET A 276 13.76 25.33 6.55
C MET A 276 13.28 24.06 7.25
N CYS A 277 12.72 23.10 6.52
CA CYS A 277 12.06 21.92 7.10
C CYS A 277 13.07 20.98 7.76
N ASP A 278 14.16 20.67 7.06
CA ASP A 278 15.16 19.72 7.54
C ASP A 278 15.73 20.11 8.92
N PRO A 279 16.22 21.35 9.16
CA PRO A 279 16.69 21.76 10.48
C PRO A 279 15.57 21.78 11.54
N ILE A 280 14.34 22.18 11.18
CA ILE A 280 13.23 22.18 12.14
C ILE A 280 12.97 20.77 12.67
N GLU A 281 12.90 19.79 11.77
CA GLU A 281 12.67 18.39 12.13
C GLU A 281 13.87 17.78 12.87
N GLU A 282 15.09 18.04 12.42
CA GLU A 282 16.33 17.56 13.05
C GLU A 282 16.44 17.99 14.52
N PHE A 283 16.03 19.21 14.83
CA PHE A 283 16.07 19.73 16.19
C PHE A 283 14.76 19.53 16.98
N GLY A 284 13.87 18.63 16.52
CA GLY A 284 12.65 18.20 17.24
C GLY A 284 11.52 19.21 17.19
N GLY A 285 11.51 20.11 16.22
CA GLY A 285 10.38 20.97 15.89
C GLY A 285 9.32 20.22 15.07
N GLU A 286 8.11 20.74 15.13
CA GLU A 286 6.97 20.22 14.38
C GLU A 286 6.40 21.32 13.49
N ILE A 287 6.34 21.06 12.18
CA ILE A 287 5.74 21.97 11.21
C ILE A 287 4.22 21.79 11.26
N LEU A 288 3.53 22.85 11.65
CA LEU A 288 2.07 22.84 11.75
C LEU A 288 1.38 23.23 10.46
N LYS A 289 1.96 24.16 9.69
CA LYS A 289 1.29 24.69 8.51
C LYS A 289 2.24 25.47 7.60
N PHE A 290 2.06 25.26 6.28
CA PHE A 290 2.57 26.15 5.25
C PHE A 290 1.49 27.20 4.92
N MET A 291 1.88 28.47 4.80
CA MET A 291 0.98 29.62 4.63
C MET A 291 1.43 30.49 3.44
N GLY A 292 1.23 30.00 2.22
CA GLY A 292 1.80 30.64 1.04
C GLY A 292 3.33 30.44 1.00
N ASP A 293 4.07 31.52 1.16
CA ASP A 293 5.54 31.53 1.31
C ASP A 293 6.01 31.47 2.77
N GLY A 294 5.06 31.36 3.71
CA GLY A 294 5.35 31.28 5.14
C GLY A 294 5.22 29.89 5.72
N LEU A 295 5.88 29.67 6.83
CA LEU A 295 5.89 28.42 7.59
C LEU A 295 5.64 28.72 9.07
N LEU A 296 4.74 27.94 9.67
CA LEU A 296 4.49 27.91 11.12
C LEU A 296 4.98 26.57 11.68
N ALA A 297 5.92 26.62 12.63
CA ALA A 297 6.39 25.47 13.36
C ALA A 297 6.36 25.70 14.88
N ILE A 298 6.35 24.63 15.63
CA ILE A 298 6.41 24.65 17.11
C ILE A 298 7.52 23.73 17.60
N PHE A 299 8.07 24.09 18.75
CA PHE A 299 8.95 23.22 19.54
C PHE A 299 8.26 23.00 20.88
N PRO A 300 7.72 21.81 21.17
CA PRO A 300 6.96 21.53 22.39
C PRO A 300 7.80 21.72 23.64
N LEU A 301 7.31 22.46 24.62
CA LEU A 301 8.01 22.69 25.91
C LEU A 301 8.03 21.46 26.82
N SER A 302 7.48 20.34 26.39
CA SER A 302 7.75 19.02 26.98
C SER A 302 9.22 18.62 26.86
N ASP A 303 9.92 19.14 25.85
CA ASP A 303 11.37 19.08 25.74
C ASP A 303 11.97 20.28 26.50
N PRO A 304 12.79 20.05 27.56
CA PRO A 304 13.46 21.12 28.28
C PRO A 304 14.37 22.00 27.42
N GLN A 305 14.83 21.51 26.28
CA GLN A 305 15.72 22.19 25.34
C GLN A 305 14.97 22.86 24.17
N ALA A 306 13.64 22.84 24.16
CA ALA A 306 12.83 23.32 23.03
C ALA A 306 13.24 24.72 22.52
N CYS A 307 13.47 25.68 23.41
CA CYS A 307 13.90 27.04 23.02
C CYS A 307 15.32 27.05 22.42
N GLU A 308 16.24 26.25 22.97
CA GLU A 308 17.60 26.13 22.41
C GLU A 308 17.59 25.43 21.06
N ASN A 309 16.79 24.37 20.93
CA ASN A 309 16.62 23.64 19.70
C ASN A 309 16.01 24.50 18.58
N LEU A 310 15.03 25.35 18.91
CA LEU A 310 14.50 26.34 17.97
C LEU A 310 15.58 27.29 17.48
N LEU A 311 16.45 27.80 18.37
CA LEU A 311 17.55 28.69 17.96
C LEU A 311 18.58 27.96 17.10
N LYS A 312 18.87 26.70 17.38
CA LYS A 312 19.75 25.87 16.55
C LYS A 312 19.16 25.63 15.17
N ALA A 313 17.86 25.33 15.08
CA ALA A 313 17.16 25.17 13.82
C ALA A 313 17.25 26.43 12.94
N ILE A 314 16.99 27.61 13.52
CA ILE A 314 17.13 28.89 12.80
C ILE A 314 18.57 29.16 12.33
N ALA A 315 19.55 28.75 13.14
CA ALA A 315 20.96 28.97 12.79
C ALA A 315 21.47 28.00 11.71
N SER A 316 20.80 26.88 11.50
CA SER A 316 21.16 25.84 10.52
C SER A 316 20.42 25.99 9.19
N ALA A 317 19.27 26.68 9.19
CA ALA A 317 18.49 27.03 8.00
C ALA A 317 19.10 28.27 7.29
#